data_e433f3961b9341af1c332938c66a51b9
#
_entry.id   e433f3961b9341af1c332938c66a51b9
#
_cell.length_a   1.000
_cell.length_b   1.000
_cell.length_c   1.000
_cell.angle_alpha   90.00
_cell.angle_beta   90.00
_cell.angle_gamma   90.00
#
_symmetry.space_group_name_H-M   'P 1'
#
loop_
_entity.id
_entity.type
_entity.pdbx_description
1 polymer ?
#
loop_
_entity_poly.entity_id
_entity_poly.type
_entity_poly.pdbx_seq_one_letter_code
_entity_poly.pdbx_strand_id
1 'polypeptide(L)'
;MTTDTDQTTYPGGGSPSSWGPPTGDSDTGRDTAVHEPVAPADTLAPQAGEPKQPLGRRLWRGRPEDPRWVRPAFWGMLLATGLLYLYNLSASGYSNSFYSAAVQAGSKSWKAFLFGSLDAGNAITVDKPSAFLWPMEISVRIFGLNSWAILVPEVLMGVGTVAVVYAAVRRRHSPQAGLIAGAVLALTPVAALMFRFNNPDAALALLMAAACYLVVRALEDGRTKWLVWAGVAIGFAFLSKTLQAFLILPPLAIVYAVCAPVSVKKRFAQLGLATGALVVAAGWWVALVELWPASSRPYIGGS
;
A
#
# COMPACT_ATOMS: atom_id res chain seq x y z
N MET A 1 21.84 48.27 -40.82
CA MET A 1 20.71 48.51 -41.72
C MET A 1 19.46 48.22 -40.93
N THR A 2 18.88 49.27 -40.39
CA THR A 2 17.50 49.79 -40.35
C THR A 2 16.49 48.82 -39.75
N THR A 3 16.15 49.03 -38.45
CA THR A 3 15.00 49.80 -37.93
C THR A 3 13.68 49.46 -38.62
N ASP A 4 12.70 48.92 -37.86
CA ASP A 4 11.46 49.65 -37.72
C ASP A 4 10.69 49.23 -36.42
N THR A 5 10.37 50.28 -35.71
CA THR A 5 9.48 50.35 -34.54
C THR A 5 8.05 50.52 -35.04
N ASP A 6 7.11 49.76 -34.53
CA ASP A 6 5.70 50.15 -34.62
C ASP A 6 5.05 50.23 -33.23
N GLN A 7 4.74 51.46 -32.85
CA GLN A 7 3.97 51.87 -31.69
C GLN A 7 2.50 51.88 -32.08
N THR A 8 1.66 51.17 -31.40
CA THR A 8 0.23 51.42 -31.41
C THR A 8 -0.24 51.97 -30.06
N THR A 9 -0.63 53.22 -30.17
CA THR A 9 -1.22 54.15 -29.23
C THR A 9 -2.55 53.64 -28.63
N TYR A 10 -2.70 53.77 -27.30
CA TYR A 10 -3.98 53.76 -26.60
C TYR A 10 -4.52 55.19 -26.48
N PRO A 11 -5.80 55.45 -26.71
CA PRO A 11 -6.46 56.70 -26.32
C PRO A 11 -7.21 56.59 -24.98
N GLY A 12 -6.91 57.51 -24.14
CA GLY A 12 -7.67 58.38 -23.27
C GLY A 12 -8.81 57.84 -22.39
N GLY A 13 -8.65 57.94 -21.09
CA GLY A 13 -9.15 59.11 -20.34
C GLY A 13 -10.56 58.90 -19.78
N GLY A 14 -10.65 58.66 -18.50
CA GLY A 14 -11.90 58.73 -17.73
C GLY A 14 -11.61 58.90 -16.24
N SER A 15 -11.85 60.08 -15.74
CA SER A 15 -11.61 60.54 -14.36
C SER A 15 -12.51 59.90 -13.32
N PRO A 16 -12.10 59.87 -12.04
CA PRO A 16 -12.83 59.18 -10.97
C PRO A 16 -14.04 60.00 -10.46
N SER A 17 -15.19 59.34 -10.36
CA SER A 17 -16.36 59.90 -9.67
C SER A 17 -16.27 59.65 -8.14
N SER A 18 -16.30 60.75 -7.42
CA SER A 18 -16.41 60.93 -5.98
C SER A 18 -17.64 60.25 -5.39
N TRP A 19 -17.40 59.42 -4.39
CA TRP A 19 -18.45 58.94 -3.48
C TRP A 19 -18.45 59.84 -2.24
N GLY A 20 -19.48 60.72 -2.10
CA GLY A 20 -19.80 61.44 -0.88
C GLY A 20 -21.06 60.77 -0.25
N PRO A 21 -21.19 60.79 1.11
CA PRO A 21 -22.38 60.24 1.77
C PRO A 21 -23.56 61.20 1.64
N PRO A 22 -24.82 60.71 1.50
CA PRO A 22 -25.99 61.58 1.55
C PRO A 22 -26.29 62.00 3.00
N THR A 23 -26.38 63.30 3.23
CA THR A 23 -26.90 63.94 4.42
C THR A 23 -28.41 63.80 4.49
N GLY A 24 -28.89 63.68 5.71
CA GLY A 24 -30.20 63.31 6.16
C GLY A 24 -31.42 64.07 5.68
N ASP A 25 -32.54 63.43 5.90
CA ASP A 25 -33.72 64.13 6.35
C ASP A 25 -34.52 63.26 7.32
N SER A 26 -34.93 63.91 8.38
CA SER A 26 -35.77 63.44 9.44
C SER A 26 -37.20 63.30 8.98
N ASP A 27 -37.78 62.09 9.07
CA ASP A 27 -39.24 62.01 9.20
C ASP A 27 -39.65 60.95 10.21
N THR A 28 -40.50 61.39 11.12
CA THR A 28 -41.04 60.68 12.26
C THR A 28 -42.21 59.82 11.79
N GLY A 29 -41.95 58.50 11.75
CA GLY A 29 -43.02 57.50 11.58
C GLY A 29 -42.83 56.36 12.59
N ARG A 30 -43.69 56.39 13.63
CA ARG A 30 -43.86 55.29 14.58
C ARG A 30 -44.39 54.08 13.87
N ASP A 31 -43.56 53.14 13.56
CA ASP A 31 -44.00 51.78 13.30
C ASP A 31 -43.57 50.85 14.42
N THR A 32 -44.53 50.39 15.16
CA THR A 32 -44.40 49.33 16.15
C THR A 32 -44.06 48.03 15.46
N ALA A 33 -42.79 47.76 15.26
CA ALA A 33 -42.32 46.46 14.88
C ALA A 33 -42.50 45.48 16.04
N VAL A 34 -43.48 44.59 15.86
CA VAL A 34 -43.68 43.42 16.71
C VAL A 34 -42.38 42.58 16.65
N HIS A 35 -41.66 42.55 17.77
CA HIS A 35 -40.57 41.59 17.93
C HIS A 35 -41.15 40.17 17.92
N GLU A 36 -41.03 39.47 16.81
CA GLU A 36 -41.12 38.00 16.81
C GLU A 36 -40.02 37.49 17.73
N PRO A 37 -40.31 36.60 18.69
CA PRO A 37 -39.28 35.97 19.48
C PRO A 37 -38.39 35.13 18.57
N VAL A 38 -37.12 35.50 18.44
CA VAL A 38 -36.07 34.64 17.84
C VAL A 38 -36.10 33.35 18.63
N ALA A 39 -36.53 32.26 17.95
CA ALA A 39 -36.47 30.93 18.51
C ALA A 39 -35.03 30.65 18.99
N PRO A 40 -34.81 30.06 20.18
CA PRO A 40 -33.49 29.75 20.67
C PRO A 40 -32.83 28.83 19.61
N ALA A 41 -31.58 29.21 19.23
CA ALA A 41 -30.76 28.43 18.34
C ALA A 41 -30.83 26.94 18.76
N ASP A 42 -31.43 26.12 17.92
CA ASP A 42 -31.45 24.69 18.12
C ASP A 42 -30.03 24.28 18.46
N THR A 43 -29.83 23.83 19.68
CA THR A 43 -28.66 23.09 20.12
C THR A 43 -28.47 21.97 19.10
N LEU A 44 -27.46 22.15 18.26
CA LEU A 44 -27.00 21.09 17.35
C LEU A 44 -26.72 19.84 18.18
N ALA A 45 -27.72 18.97 18.28
CA ALA A 45 -27.54 17.64 18.82
C ALA A 45 -26.36 17.02 18.08
N PRO A 46 -25.39 16.37 18.78
CA PRO A 46 -24.30 15.69 18.12
C PRO A 46 -24.88 14.76 17.08
N GLN A 47 -24.59 15.00 15.79
CA GLN A 47 -24.98 14.09 14.73
C GLN A 47 -24.49 12.70 15.10
N ALA A 48 -25.41 11.83 15.48
CA ALA A 48 -25.15 10.43 15.76
C ALA A 48 -24.40 9.88 14.56
N GLY A 49 -23.10 9.55 14.75
CA GLY A 49 -22.25 9.08 13.67
C GLY A 49 -22.92 7.92 12.95
N GLU A 50 -23.04 8.02 11.63
CA GLU A 50 -23.64 6.98 10.79
C GLU A 50 -23.12 5.59 11.21
N PRO A 51 -24.00 4.60 11.36
CA PRO A 51 -23.63 3.26 11.79
C PRO A 51 -22.58 2.68 10.83
N LYS A 52 -21.40 2.37 11.38
CA LYS A 52 -20.30 1.80 10.59
C LYS A 52 -20.77 0.53 9.89
N GLN A 53 -20.85 0.56 8.58
CA GLN A 53 -21.25 -0.61 7.80
C GLN A 53 -20.37 -1.82 8.11
N PRO A 54 -20.92 -3.04 8.25
CA PRO A 54 -20.17 -4.26 8.48
C PRO A 54 -19.12 -4.48 7.38
N LEU A 55 -17.93 -4.97 7.77
CA LEU A 55 -16.77 -5.13 6.88
C LEU A 55 -17.11 -5.88 5.57
N GLY A 56 -17.92 -6.96 5.66
CA GLY A 56 -18.34 -7.72 4.48
C GLY A 56 -19.12 -6.88 3.48
N ARG A 57 -20.08 -6.07 3.95
CA ARG A 57 -20.87 -5.18 3.08
C ARG A 57 -20.00 -4.10 2.43
N ARG A 58 -19.01 -3.59 3.18
CA ARG A 58 -18.03 -2.60 2.68
C ARG A 58 -17.08 -3.19 1.63
N LEU A 59 -16.70 -4.46 1.78
CA LEU A 59 -15.88 -5.17 0.79
C LEU A 59 -16.65 -5.37 -0.53
N TRP A 60 -17.94 -5.76 -0.46
CA TRP A 60 -18.76 -6.03 -1.65
C TRP A 60 -19.32 -4.75 -2.30
N ARG A 61 -19.88 -3.82 -1.51
CA ARG A 61 -20.58 -2.63 -2.03
C ARG A 61 -19.73 -1.38 -2.12
N GLY A 62 -18.52 -1.37 -1.53
CA GLY A 62 -17.66 -0.20 -1.50
C GLY A 62 -18.04 0.81 -0.43
N ARG A 63 -17.54 2.03 -0.58
CA ARG A 63 -17.93 3.17 0.27
C ARG A 63 -19.22 3.77 -0.27
N PRO A 64 -20.09 4.32 0.59
CA PRO A 64 -21.35 4.96 0.14
C PRO A 64 -21.12 6.09 -0.89
N GLU A 65 -20.00 6.79 -0.75
CA GLU A 65 -19.63 7.93 -1.59
C GLU A 65 -19.14 7.53 -2.99
N ASP A 66 -18.84 6.22 -3.21
CA ASP A 66 -18.29 5.76 -4.49
C ASP A 66 -19.40 5.62 -5.55
N PRO A 67 -19.14 6.02 -6.79
CA PRO A 67 -19.97 5.66 -7.92
C PRO A 67 -20.17 4.14 -8.02
N ARG A 68 -21.38 3.72 -8.39
CA ARG A 68 -21.76 2.29 -8.42
C ARG A 68 -20.84 1.41 -9.30
N TRP A 69 -20.23 1.98 -10.32
CA TRP A 69 -19.37 1.28 -11.26
C TRP A 69 -17.97 0.97 -10.68
N VAL A 70 -17.50 1.69 -9.65
CA VAL A 70 -16.14 1.58 -9.09
C VAL A 70 -15.85 0.17 -8.56
N ARG A 71 -16.82 -0.43 -7.87
CA ARG A 71 -16.64 -1.78 -7.31
C ARG A 71 -16.61 -2.87 -8.37
N PRO A 72 -17.55 -2.93 -9.31
CA PRO A 72 -17.43 -3.86 -10.44
C PRO A 72 -16.13 -3.68 -11.22
N ALA A 73 -15.71 -2.44 -11.51
CA ALA A 73 -14.46 -2.16 -12.20
C ALA A 73 -13.23 -2.66 -11.41
N PHE A 74 -13.19 -2.47 -10.09
CA PHE A 74 -12.12 -2.99 -9.23
C PHE A 74 -12.04 -4.52 -9.28
N TRP A 75 -13.16 -5.21 -9.09
CA TRP A 75 -13.19 -6.67 -9.16
C TRP A 75 -12.89 -7.18 -10.57
N GLY A 76 -13.38 -6.50 -11.60
CA GLY A 76 -13.07 -6.79 -13.00
C GLY A 76 -11.57 -6.66 -13.29
N MET A 77 -10.93 -5.60 -12.79
CA MET A 77 -9.47 -5.40 -12.90
C MET A 77 -8.70 -6.54 -12.22
N LEU A 78 -9.06 -6.92 -10.99
CA LEU A 78 -8.38 -8.02 -10.29
C LEU A 78 -8.58 -9.37 -11.00
N LEU A 79 -9.80 -9.64 -11.47
CA LEU A 79 -10.10 -10.84 -12.25
C LEU A 79 -9.28 -10.87 -13.55
N ALA A 80 -9.28 -9.77 -14.31
CA ALA A 80 -8.51 -9.67 -15.54
C ALA A 80 -7.00 -9.84 -15.27
N THR A 81 -6.48 -9.25 -14.18
CA THR A 81 -5.08 -9.45 -13.75
C THR A 81 -4.81 -10.93 -13.43
N GLY A 82 -5.69 -11.55 -12.65
CA GLY A 82 -5.56 -12.98 -12.32
C GLY A 82 -5.58 -13.86 -13.55
N LEU A 83 -6.52 -13.64 -14.47
CA LEU A 83 -6.60 -14.39 -15.74
C LEU A 83 -5.36 -14.17 -16.61
N LEU A 84 -4.87 -12.93 -16.71
CA LEU A 84 -3.65 -12.61 -17.44
C LEU A 84 -2.44 -13.34 -16.86
N TYR A 85 -2.29 -13.36 -15.55
CA TYR A 85 -1.15 -14.00 -14.90
C TYR A 85 -1.25 -15.51 -14.85
N LEU A 86 -2.46 -16.08 -14.80
CA LEU A 86 -2.69 -17.52 -14.85
C LEU A 86 -2.63 -18.08 -16.27
N TYR A 87 -2.80 -17.22 -17.30
CA TYR A 87 -2.81 -17.69 -18.69
C TYR A 87 -1.52 -18.42 -19.04
N ASN A 88 -1.65 -19.67 -19.47
CA ASN A 88 -0.55 -20.56 -19.87
C ASN A 88 0.58 -20.67 -18.81
N LEU A 89 0.22 -20.65 -17.51
CA LEU A 89 1.20 -20.64 -16.41
C LEU A 89 2.06 -21.90 -16.39
N SER A 90 1.48 -23.05 -16.72
CA SER A 90 2.16 -24.35 -16.77
C SER A 90 3.25 -24.46 -17.86
N ALA A 91 3.22 -23.61 -18.90
CA ALA A 91 4.29 -23.55 -19.90
C ALA A 91 5.65 -23.13 -19.30
N SER A 92 5.64 -22.46 -18.17
CA SER A 92 6.87 -22.11 -17.42
C SER A 92 7.49 -23.31 -16.68
N GLY A 93 6.85 -24.48 -16.71
CA GLY A 93 7.29 -25.67 -15.97
C GLY A 93 7.43 -25.36 -14.47
N TYR A 94 8.55 -25.71 -13.89
CA TYR A 94 8.92 -25.37 -12.52
C TYR A 94 9.62 -24.01 -12.40
N SER A 95 9.73 -23.26 -13.50
CA SER A 95 10.37 -21.94 -13.60
C SER A 95 11.82 -21.95 -13.09
N ASN A 96 12.10 -21.35 -11.93
CA ASN A 96 13.43 -21.41 -11.33
C ASN A 96 13.61 -22.75 -10.59
N SER A 97 14.40 -23.65 -11.18
CA SER A 97 14.66 -24.98 -10.63
C SER A 97 15.32 -24.94 -9.25
N PHE A 98 16.17 -23.93 -8.97
CA PHE A 98 16.83 -23.73 -7.68
C PHE A 98 15.80 -23.50 -6.55
N TYR A 99 14.88 -22.56 -6.73
CA TYR A 99 13.83 -22.34 -5.74
C TYR A 99 12.77 -23.45 -5.73
N SER A 100 12.52 -24.10 -6.85
CA SER A 100 11.59 -25.24 -6.89
C SER A 100 12.11 -26.45 -6.11
N ALA A 101 13.43 -26.68 -6.10
CA ALA A 101 14.05 -27.71 -5.24
C ALA A 101 13.84 -27.38 -3.76
N ALA A 102 14.04 -26.12 -3.35
CA ALA A 102 13.76 -25.66 -1.99
C ALA A 102 12.29 -25.83 -1.61
N VAL A 103 11.37 -25.44 -2.50
CA VAL A 103 9.93 -25.62 -2.29
C VAL A 103 9.57 -27.10 -2.11
N GLN A 104 10.16 -28.00 -2.91
CA GLN A 104 9.99 -29.43 -2.76
C GLN A 104 10.53 -29.91 -1.41
N ALA A 105 11.71 -29.49 -1.01
CA ALA A 105 12.32 -29.85 0.28
C ALA A 105 11.47 -29.34 1.47
N GLY A 106 11.07 -28.07 1.43
CA GLY A 106 10.23 -27.45 2.47
C GLY A 106 8.84 -28.07 2.56
N SER A 107 8.30 -28.57 1.45
CA SER A 107 7.02 -29.32 1.47
C SER A 107 7.10 -30.65 2.23
N LYS A 108 8.29 -31.26 2.33
CA LYS A 108 8.51 -32.56 2.99
C LYS A 108 9.07 -32.45 4.41
N SER A 109 9.83 -31.38 4.71
CA SER A 109 10.50 -31.19 5.99
C SER A 109 10.18 -29.80 6.57
N TRP A 110 9.68 -29.74 7.83
CA TRP A 110 9.44 -28.46 8.51
C TRP A 110 10.74 -27.71 8.81
N LYS A 111 11.84 -28.41 8.96
CA LYS A 111 13.14 -27.79 9.12
C LYS A 111 13.59 -27.16 7.80
N ALA A 112 13.46 -27.87 6.68
CA ALA A 112 13.74 -27.31 5.35
C ALA A 112 12.83 -26.12 5.04
N PHE A 113 11.54 -26.16 5.40
CA PHE A 113 10.61 -25.03 5.32
C PHE A 113 11.12 -23.79 6.06
N LEU A 114 11.57 -23.97 7.31
CA LEU A 114 12.02 -22.86 8.14
C LEU A 114 13.31 -22.23 7.61
N PHE A 115 14.28 -23.06 7.22
CA PHE A 115 15.58 -22.59 6.76
C PHE A 115 15.65 -22.26 5.27
N GLY A 116 14.68 -22.71 4.46
CA GLY A 116 14.74 -22.63 3.00
C GLY A 116 15.80 -23.54 2.42
N SER A 117 15.90 -24.79 2.93
CA SER A 117 16.90 -25.74 2.48
C SER A 117 16.60 -26.26 1.07
N LEU A 118 17.64 -26.52 0.28
CA LEU A 118 17.53 -27.07 -1.09
C LEU A 118 17.17 -28.54 -1.13
N ASP A 119 17.39 -29.23 -0.02
CA ASP A 119 17.10 -30.65 0.13
C ASP A 119 16.43 -30.97 1.48
N ALA A 120 15.68 -32.07 1.53
CA ALA A 120 14.98 -32.48 2.75
C ALA A 120 15.94 -32.95 3.89
N GLY A 121 17.18 -33.28 3.57
CA GLY A 121 18.24 -33.60 4.53
C GLY A 121 18.84 -32.36 5.21
N ASN A 122 18.53 -31.19 4.68
CA ASN A 122 18.99 -29.90 5.20
C ASN A 122 20.51 -29.68 5.11
N ALA A 123 21.12 -29.98 3.99
CA ALA A 123 22.56 -29.77 3.78
C ALA A 123 22.88 -28.28 3.60
N ILE A 124 22.16 -27.57 2.72
CA ILE A 124 22.40 -26.16 2.38
C ILE A 124 21.10 -25.42 2.15
N THR A 125 21.06 -24.13 2.47
CA THR A 125 19.90 -23.25 2.20
C THR A 125 20.00 -22.57 0.85
N VAL A 126 18.90 -21.93 0.43
CA VAL A 126 18.94 -20.94 -0.65
C VAL A 126 19.74 -19.70 -0.24
N ASP A 127 20.04 -18.86 -1.21
CA ASP A 127 20.85 -17.63 -1.08
C ASP A 127 20.14 -16.45 -0.35
N LYS A 128 18.95 -16.67 0.16
CA LYS A 128 18.10 -15.66 0.84
C LYS A 128 17.33 -16.26 2.01
N PRO A 129 16.86 -15.44 2.96
CA PRO A 129 15.91 -15.91 3.97
C PRO A 129 14.66 -16.53 3.36
N SER A 130 14.05 -17.49 4.04
CA SER A 130 13.07 -18.42 3.49
C SER A 130 11.64 -17.91 3.35
N ALA A 131 11.31 -16.71 3.85
CA ALA A 131 9.90 -16.28 3.96
C ALA A 131 9.16 -16.22 2.63
N PHE A 132 9.83 -15.93 1.52
CA PHE A 132 9.20 -15.92 0.21
C PHE A 132 8.83 -17.31 -0.31
N LEU A 133 9.49 -18.36 0.19
CA LEU A 133 9.22 -19.76 -0.19
C LEU A 133 7.96 -20.30 0.52
N TRP A 134 7.65 -19.82 1.73
CA TRP A 134 6.59 -20.38 2.56
C TRP A 134 5.23 -20.49 1.88
N PRO A 135 4.72 -19.47 1.12
CA PRO A 135 3.46 -19.62 0.41
C PRO A 135 3.47 -20.76 -0.61
N MET A 136 4.58 -20.93 -1.34
CA MET A 136 4.75 -21.99 -2.32
C MET A 136 4.88 -23.36 -1.67
N GLU A 137 5.66 -23.47 -0.60
CA GLU A 137 5.86 -24.70 0.17
C GLU A 137 4.57 -25.22 0.82
N ILE A 138 3.75 -24.31 1.37
CA ILE A 138 2.41 -24.63 1.89
C ILE A 138 1.52 -25.10 0.76
N SER A 139 1.51 -24.40 -0.37
CA SER A 139 0.72 -24.78 -1.54
C SER A 139 1.09 -26.19 -2.06
N VAL A 140 2.39 -26.45 -2.19
CA VAL A 140 2.89 -27.77 -2.63
C VAL A 140 2.59 -28.87 -1.59
N ARG A 141 2.61 -28.55 -0.32
CA ARG A 141 2.24 -29.48 0.77
C ARG A 141 0.77 -29.91 0.67
N ILE A 142 -0.11 -29.01 0.24
CA ILE A 142 -1.56 -29.25 0.12
C ILE A 142 -1.91 -29.91 -1.23
N PHE A 143 -1.36 -29.41 -2.33
CA PHE A 143 -1.78 -29.76 -3.69
C PHE A 143 -0.80 -30.68 -4.42
N GLY A 144 0.31 -31.05 -3.77
CA GLY A 144 1.38 -31.82 -4.39
C GLY A 144 2.30 -30.99 -5.25
N LEU A 145 3.45 -31.56 -5.61
CA LEU A 145 4.48 -30.89 -6.42
C LEU A 145 4.05 -30.82 -7.90
N ASN A 146 3.71 -29.64 -8.35
CA ASN A 146 3.42 -29.34 -9.75
C ASN A 146 3.59 -27.83 -10.00
N SER A 147 3.66 -27.42 -11.29
CA SER A 147 3.85 -26.02 -11.68
C SER A 147 2.81 -25.08 -11.08
N TRP A 148 1.54 -25.48 -11.04
CA TRP A 148 0.46 -24.67 -10.51
C TRP A 148 0.59 -24.45 -9.01
N ALA A 149 0.91 -25.49 -8.25
CA ALA A 149 1.10 -25.39 -6.81
C ALA A 149 2.26 -24.47 -6.45
N ILE A 150 3.29 -24.38 -7.27
CA ILE A 150 4.41 -23.48 -7.06
C ILE A 150 4.06 -22.03 -7.47
N LEU A 151 3.45 -21.85 -8.65
CA LEU A 151 3.34 -20.53 -9.28
C LEU A 151 2.06 -19.75 -8.92
N VAL A 152 0.96 -20.42 -8.56
CA VAL A 152 -0.28 -19.73 -8.17
C VAL A 152 -0.10 -18.80 -6.97
N PRO A 153 0.64 -19.14 -5.90
CA PRO A 153 0.95 -18.21 -4.83
C PRO A 153 1.60 -16.92 -5.30
N GLU A 154 2.54 -16.97 -6.28
CA GLU A 154 3.17 -15.80 -6.89
C GLU A 154 2.15 -14.93 -7.61
N VAL A 155 1.26 -15.54 -8.41
CA VAL A 155 0.16 -14.84 -9.07
C VAL A 155 -0.76 -14.15 -8.07
N LEU A 156 -1.11 -14.83 -6.98
CA LEU A 156 -1.97 -14.25 -5.95
C LEU A 156 -1.29 -13.07 -5.24
N MET A 157 0.02 -13.13 -5.01
CA MET A 157 0.79 -11.99 -4.48
C MET A 157 0.80 -10.83 -5.49
N GLY A 158 0.89 -11.09 -6.79
CA GLY A 158 0.79 -10.08 -7.84
C GLY A 158 -0.59 -9.41 -7.87
N VAL A 159 -1.68 -10.18 -7.86
CA VAL A 159 -3.05 -9.65 -7.78
C VAL A 159 -3.25 -8.85 -6.49
N GLY A 160 -2.70 -9.34 -5.37
CA GLY A 160 -2.70 -8.63 -4.09
C GLY A 160 -1.97 -7.29 -4.17
N THR A 161 -0.81 -7.25 -4.86
CA THR A 161 -0.05 -6.02 -5.06
C THR A 161 -0.84 -4.99 -5.86
N VAL A 162 -1.51 -5.40 -6.94
CA VAL A 162 -2.41 -4.54 -7.74
C VAL A 162 -3.55 -3.99 -6.87
N ALA A 163 -4.15 -4.83 -6.03
CA ALA A 163 -5.21 -4.41 -5.11
C ALA A 163 -4.72 -3.38 -4.08
N VAL A 164 -3.51 -3.57 -3.54
CA VAL A 164 -2.91 -2.65 -2.56
C VAL A 164 -2.54 -1.33 -3.21
N VAL A 165 -1.95 -1.34 -4.41
CA VAL A 165 -1.63 -0.11 -5.17
C VAL A 165 -2.89 0.67 -5.51
N TYR A 166 -3.94 0.00 -6.01
CA TYR A 166 -5.26 0.62 -6.17
C TYR A 166 -5.73 1.29 -4.88
N ALA A 167 -5.67 0.56 -3.76
CA ALA A 167 -6.15 1.06 -2.48
C ALA A 167 -5.32 2.26 -1.98
N ALA A 168 -4.01 2.27 -2.19
CA ALA A 168 -3.12 3.36 -1.79
C ALA A 168 -3.39 4.64 -2.60
N VAL A 169 -3.41 4.53 -3.92
CA VAL A 169 -3.62 5.68 -4.82
C VAL A 169 -5.02 6.26 -4.66
N ARG A 170 -6.05 5.42 -4.62
CA ARG A 170 -7.43 5.85 -4.40
C ARG A 170 -7.61 6.66 -3.11
N ARG A 171 -6.82 6.39 -2.08
CA ARG A 171 -6.95 7.11 -0.80
C ARG A 171 -6.55 8.57 -0.88
N ARG A 172 -5.62 8.89 -1.74
CA ARG A 172 -5.06 10.25 -1.90
C ARG A 172 -5.60 10.98 -3.12
N HIS A 173 -6.15 10.22 -4.05
CA HIS A 173 -6.69 10.73 -5.31
C HIS A 173 -8.13 10.24 -5.51
N SER A 174 -8.48 9.83 -6.71
CA SER A 174 -9.80 9.35 -7.07
C SER A 174 -9.84 7.83 -7.26
N PRO A 175 -11.03 7.21 -7.26
CA PRO A 175 -11.18 5.81 -7.64
C PRO A 175 -10.64 5.49 -9.03
N GLN A 176 -10.78 6.41 -9.98
CA GLN A 176 -10.26 6.29 -11.34
C GLN A 176 -8.73 6.24 -11.35
N ALA A 177 -8.08 7.17 -10.63
CA ALA A 177 -6.63 7.17 -10.51
C ALA A 177 -6.11 5.85 -9.89
N GLY A 178 -6.82 5.32 -8.90
CA GLY A 178 -6.52 4.01 -8.33
C GLY A 178 -6.61 2.88 -9.35
N LEU A 179 -7.67 2.84 -10.16
CA LEU A 179 -7.83 1.84 -11.22
C LEU A 179 -6.73 1.95 -12.28
N ILE A 180 -6.39 3.15 -12.71
CA ILE A 180 -5.30 3.39 -13.67
C ILE A 180 -3.98 2.88 -13.07
N ALA A 181 -3.65 3.24 -11.85
CA ALA A 181 -2.42 2.78 -11.20
C ALA A 181 -2.34 1.25 -11.07
N GLY A 182 -3.46 0.61 -10.68
CA GLY A 182 -3.55 -0.84 -10.64
C GLY A 182 -3.39 -1.49 -12.01
N ALA A 183 -4.05 -0.96 -13.04
CA ALA A 183 -3.96 -1.45 -14.41
C ALA A 183 -2.55 -1.27 -14.99
N VAL A 184 -1.91 -0.11 -14.77
CA VAL A 184 -0.52 0.13 -15.19
C VAL A 184 0.42 -0.89 -14.59
N LEU A 185 0.31 -1.16 -13.27
CA LEU A 185 1.12 -2.19 -12.63
C LEU A 185 0.84 -3.58 -13.23
N ALA A 186 -0.43 -3.95 -13.38
CA ALA A 186 -0.83 -5.26 -13.90
C ALA A 186 -0.32 -5.52 -15.33
N LEU A 187 -0.26 -4.46 -16.15
CA LEU A 187 0.16 -4.53 -17.55
C LEU A 187 1.66 -4.23 -17.74
N THR A 188 2.38 -3.85 -16.68
CA THR A 188 3.83 -3.63 -16.76
C THR A 188 4.53 -4.96 -17.05
N PRO A 189 5.27 -5.11 -18.18
CA PRO A 189 5.78 -6.41 -18.62
C PRO A 189 6.66 -7.10 -17.58
N VAL A 190 7.57 -6.35 -16.94
CA VAL A 190 8.45 -6.92 -15.90
C VAL A 190 7.65 -7.37 -14.67
N ALA A 191 6.61 -6.65 -14.28
CA ALA A 191 5.75 -7.05 -13.17
C ALA A 191 4.98 -8.33 -13.51
N ALA A 192 4.36 -8.38 -14.71
CA ALA A 192 3.67 -9.58 -15.20
C ALA A 192 4.59 -10.81 -15.27
N LEU A 193 5.86 -10.61 -15.66
CA LEU A 193 6.85 -11.69 -15.69
C LEU A 193 7.20 -12.15 -14.26
N MET A 194 7.51 -11.22 -13.35
CA MET A 194 7.94 -11.56 -11.98
C MET A 194 6.83 -12.22 -11.17
N PHE A 195 5.57 -11.84 -11.35
CA PHE A 195 4.43 -12.45 -10.67
C PHE A 195 3.99 -13.82 -11.26
N ARG A 196 4.66 -14.28 -12.31
CA ARG A 196 4.44 -15.59 -12.93
C ARG A 196 5.66 -16.50 -12.81
N PHE A 197 6.61 -16.13 -11.96
CA PHE A 197 7.89 -16.80 -11.82
C PHE A 197 8.19 -16.97 -10.32
N ASN A 198 8.62 -18.14 -9.88
CA ASN A 198 8.96 -18.39 -8.47
C ASN A 198 10.27 -17.67 -8.10
N ASN A 199 10.11 -16.51 -7.47
CA ASN A 199 11.20 -15.65 -7.07
C ASN A 199 10.79 -14.83 -5.82
N PRO A 200 11.74 -14.22 -5.11
CA PRO A 200 11.42 -13.42 -3.93
C PRO A 200 10.72 -12.07 -4.24
N ASP A 201 10.66 -11.65 -5.52
CA ASP A 201 10.19 -10.32 -5.90
C ASP A 201 8.69 -10.14 -5.72
N ALA A 202 7.89 -11.20 -5.90
CA ALA A 202 6.44 -11.10 -5.70
C ALA A 202 6.07 -10.83 -4.24
N ALA A 203 6.67 -11.58 -3.31
CA ALA A 203 6.48 -11.34 -1.88
C ALA A 203 7.03 -9.96 -1.46
N LEU A 204 8.22 -9.60 -1.93
CA LEU A 204 8.83 -8.31 -1.69
C LEU A 204 7.93 -7.16 -2.16
N ALA A 205 7.45 -7.19 -3.41
CA ALA A 205 6.61 -6.15 -3.99
C ALA A 205 5.29 -5.98 -3.23
N LEU A 206 4.63 -7.09 -2.88
CA LEU A 206 3.40 -7.06 -2.09
C LEU A 206 3.62 -6.42 -0.71
N LEU A 207 4.68 -6.82 -0.01
CA LEU A 207 4.98 -6.33 1.34
C LEU A 207 5.43 -4.86 1.32
N MET A 208 6.23 -4.45 0.34
CA MET A 208 6.60 -3.04 0.14
C MET A 208 5.38 -2.18 -0.21
N ALA A 209 4.51 -2.63 -1.11
CA ALA A 209 3.27 -1.93 -1.43
C ALA A 209 2.34 -1.82 -0.21
N ALA A 210 2.24 -2.90 0.58
CA ALA A 210 1.48 -2.89 1.84
C ALA A 210 2.07 -1.89 2.84
N ALA A 211 3.39 -1.81 3.01
CA ALA A 211 4.05 -0.83 3.86
C ALA A 211 3.75 0.60 3.41
N CYS A 212 3.86 0.90 2.11
CA CYS A 212 3.48 2.20 1.55
C CYS A 212 2.01 2.54 1.84
N TYR A 213 1.09 1.60 1.61
CA TYR A 213 -0.33 1.78 1.93
C TYR A 213 -0.56 2.07 3.41
N LEU A 214 0.14 1.37 4.30
CA LEU A 214 0.02 1.55 5.75
C LEU A 214 0.57 2.91 6.20
N VAL A 215 1.67 3.39 5.60
CA VAL A 215 2.17 4.74 5.84
C VAL A 215 1.18 5.80 5.34
N VAL A 216 0.57 5.62 4.16
CA VAL A 216 -0.53 6.50 3.69
C VAL A 216 -1.66 6.55 4.72
N ARG A 217 -2.03 5.41 5.31
CA ARG A 217 -3.03 5.36 6.39
C ARG A 217 -2.60 6.11 7.64
N ALA A 218 -1.33 5.97 8.01
CA ALA A 218 -0.77 6.68 9.17
C ALA A 218 -0.74 8.20 8.97
N LEU A 219 -0.51 8.65 7.74
CA LEU A 219 -0.56 10.08 7.38
C LEU A 219 -1.99 10.66 7.37
N GLU A 220 -3.03 9.82 7.30
CA GLU A 220 -4.42 10.28 7.37
C GLU A 220 -4.90 10.52 8.79
N ASP A 221 -4.63 9.59 9.71
CA ASP A 221 -5.23 9.57 11.05
C ASP A 221 -4.21 9.61 12.20
N GLY A 222 -2.91 9.61 11.92
CA GLY A 222 -1.84 9.67 12.91
C GLY A 222 -1.79 8.47 13.88
N ARG A 223 -2.44 7.35 13.56
CA ARG A 223 -2.52 6.19 14.45
C ARG A 223 -1.28 5.33 14.38
N THR A 224 -0.65 5.09 15.51
CA THR A 224 0.57 4.28 15.68
C THR A 224 0.47 2.89 15.05
N LYS A 225 -0.68 2.24 15.14
CA LYS A 225 -0.87 0.89 14.62
C LYS A 225 -0.52 0.72 13.14
N TRP A 226 -0.73 1.74 12.32
CA TRP A 226 -0.42 1.67 10.90
C TRP A 226 1.08 1.63 10.66
N LEU A 227 1.85 2.41 11.40
CA LEU A 227 3.31 2.38 11.32
C LEU A 227 3.89 1.07 11.86
N VAL A 228 3.34 0.56 12.95
CA VAL A 228 3.75 -0.75 13.51
C VAL A 228 3.56 -1.84 12.45
N TRP A 229 2.38 -1.90 11.81
CA TRP A 229 2.14 -2.86 10.73
C TRP A 229 3.01 -2.61 9.48
N ALA A 230 3.35 -1.34 9.17
CA ALA A 230 4.32 -1.04 8.12
C ALA A 230 5.71 -1.60 8.47
N GLY A 231 6.15 -1.43 9.72
CA GLY A 231 7.39 -2.03 10.21
C GLY A 231 7.38 -3.56 10.10
N VAL A 232 6.29 -4.21 10.51
CA VAL A 232 6.12 -5.66 10.36
C VAL A 232 6.21 -6.09 8.89
N ALA A 233 5.51 -5.38 7.99
CA ALA A 233 5.54 -5.69 6.56
C ALA A 233 6.96 -5.58 5.99
N ILE A 234 7.72 -4.53 6.36
CA ILE A 234 9.11 -4.38 5.92
C ILE A 234 10.02 -5.46 6.54
N GLY A 235 9.78 -5.86 7.79
CA GLY A 235 10.49 -6.97 8.42
C GLY A 235 10.32 -8.30 7.66
N PHE A 236 9.10 -8.64 7.25
CA PHE A 236 8.86 -9.81 6.39
C PHE A 236 9.39 -9.62 4.96
N ALA A 237 9.38 -8.40 4.43
CA ALA A 237 10.02 -8.09 3.15
C ALA A 237 11.54 -8.32 3.22
N PHE A 238 12.18 -7.98 4.35
CA PHE A 238 13.59 -8.33 4.60
C PHE A 238 13.80 -9.85 4.60
N LEU A 239 12.93 -10.60 5.26
CA LEU A 239 12.98 -12.07 5.24
C LEU A 239 12.66 -12.68 3.87
N SER A 240 12.20 -11.87 2.90
CA SER A 240 11.99 -12.30 1.51
C SER A 240 13.19 -11.96 0.61
N LYS A 241 13.76 -10.76 0.72
CA LYS A 241 14.87 -10.30 -0.15
C LYS A 241 15.86 -9.36 0.53
N THR A 242 16.16 -9.59 1.78
CA THR A 242 17.20 -8.92 2.57
C THR A 242 17.16 -7.37 2.44
N LEU A 243 18.30 -6.73 2.18
CA LEU A 243 18.48 -5.27 2.18
C LEU A 243 17.64 -4.53 1.14
N GLN A 244 17.17 -5.21 0.08
CA GLN A 244 16.32 -4.56 -0.94
C GLN A 244 15.00 -4.04 -0.34
N ALA A 245 14.50 -4.68 0.72
CA ALA A 245 13.32 -4.20 1.45
C ALA A 245 13.51 -2.81 2.07
N PHE A 246 14.74 -2.41 2.36
CA PHE A 246 15.06 -1.15 3.03
C PHE A 246 15.13 0.05 2.08
N LEU A 247 15.08 -0.16 0.77
CA LEU A 247 15.09 0.93 -0.21
C LEU A 247 13.96 1.94 0.00
N ILE A 248 12.81 1.50 0.50
CA ILE A 248 11.66 2.37 0.76
C ILE A 248 11.69 3.03 2.14
N LEU A 249 12.57 2.61 3.07
CA LEU A 249 12.59 3.15 4.44
C LEU A 249 12.91 4.64 4.49
N PRO A 250 14.00 5.14 3.85
CA PRO A 250 14.34 6.56 3.95
C PRO A 250 13.21 7.48 3.46
N PRO A 251 12.65 7.30 2.25
CA PRO A 251 11.57 8.17 1.80
C PRO A 251 10.31 8.05 2.65
N LEU A 252 9.92 6.87 3.12
CA LEU A 252 8.74 6.71 3.98
C LEU A 252 8.93 7.37 5.35
N ALA A 253 10.12 7.22 5.95
CA ALA A 253 10.46 7.85 7.23
C ALA A 253 10.47 9.38 7.12
N ILE A 254 11.07 9.93 6.06
CA ILE A 254 11.13 11.37 5.81
C ILE A 254 9.71 11.93 5.63
N VAL A 255 8.92 11.33 4.74
CA VAL A 255 7.54 11.79 4.48
C VAL A 255 6.72 11.76 5.78
N TYR A 256 6.85 10.69 6.58
CA TYR A 256 6.13 10.63 7.85
C TYR A 256 6.62 11.66 8.86
N ALA A 257 7.92 11.82 9.01
CA ALA A 257 8.51 12.80 9.92
C ALA A 257 8.11 14.24 9.59
N VAL A 258 7.95 14.56 8.31
CA VAL A 258 7.58 15.91 7.84
C VAL A 258 6.07 16.13 7.85
N CYS A 259 5.27 15.18 7.35
CA CYS A 259 3.87 15.39 6.98
C CYS A 259 2.86 14.79 7.98
N ALA A 260 3.27 14.03 9.00
CA ALA A 260 2.31 13.35 9.88
C ALA A 260 1.46 14.34 10.71
N PRO A 261 0.14 14.07 10.88
CA PRO A 261 -0.79 14.96 11.58
C PRO A 261 -0.72 14.79 13.11
N VAL A 262 0.49 14.70 13.66
CA VAL A 262 0.76 14.54 15.10
C VAL A 262 1.98 15.37 15.50
N SER A 263 2.17 15.60 16.82
CA SER A 263 3.32 16.35 17.30
C SER A 263 4.66 15.69 16.94
N VAL A 264 5.70 16.50 16.77
CA VAL A 264 7.03 16.05 16.36
C VAL A 264 7.58 14.93 17.27
N LYS A 265 7.45 15.09 18.60
CA LYS A 265 7.86 14.04 19.56
C LYS A 265 7.14 12.72 19.30
N LYS A 266 5.83 12.78 19.02
CA LYS A 266 5.02 11.59 18.71
C LYS A 266 5.41 10.96 17.37
N ARG A 267 5.77 11.74 16.34
CA ARG A 267 6.26 11.22 15.05
C ARG A 267 7.49 10.32 15.24
N PHE A 268 8.49 10.83 15.96
CA PHE A 268 9.72 10.06 16.22
C PHE A 268 9.47 8.85 17.13
N ALA A 269 8.63 8.95 18.15
CA ALA A 269 8.24 7.79 18.95
C ALA A 269 7.54 6.71 18.12
N GLN A 270 6.66 7.09 17.20
CA GLN A 270 5.98 6.16 16.30
C GLN A 270 6.93 5.53 15.28
N LEU A 271 7.88 6.29 14.73
CA LEU A 271 8.93 5.75 13.87
C LEU A 271 9.82 4.76 14.64
N GLY A 272 10.19 5.08 15.90
CA GLY A 272 10.92 4.16 16.77
C GLY A 272 10.16 2.85 17.02
N LEU A 273 8.85 2.92 17.28
CA LEU A 273 8.00 1.74 17.42
C LEU A 273 7.89 0.92 16.13
N ALA A 274 7.82 1.60 14.97
CA ALA A 274 7.83 0.91 13.68
C ALA A 274 9.15 0.20 13.40
N THR A 275 10.27 0.85 13.75
CA THR A 275 11.60 0.23 13.67
C THR A 275 11.72 -0.97 14.62
N GLY A 276 11.23 -0.84 15.86
CA GLY A 276 11.14 -1.96 16.80
C GLY A 276 10.31 -3.13 16.25
N ALA A 277 9.16 -2.84 15.64
CA ALA A 277 8.32 -3.85 15.02
C ALA A 277 9.01 -4.54 13.81
N LEU A 278 9.76 -3.77 13.01
CA LEU A 278 10.58 -4.31 11.92
C LEU A 278 11.66 -5.25 12.47
N VAL A 279 12.40 -4.80 13.48
CA VAL A 279 13.47 -5.59 14.10
C VAL A 279 12.92 -6.90 14.69
N VAL A 280 11.77 -6.87 15.36
CA VAL A 280 11.13 -8.08 15.87
C VAL A 280 10.67 -8.97 14.73
N ALA A 281 10.02 -8.43 13.69
CA ALA A 281 9.47 -9.19 12.58
C ALA A 281 10.55 -9.84 11.69
N ALA A 282 11.74 -9.24 11.59
CA ALA A 282 12.88 -9.80 10.87
C ALA A 282 13.79 -10.62 11.81
N GLY A 283 14.06 -10.09 12.99
CA GLY A 283 15.10 -10.56 13.90
C GLY A 283 14.81 -11.92 14.52
N TRP A 284 13.53 -12.29 14.71
CA TRP A 284 13.21 -13.60 15.28
C TRP A 284 13.77 -14.76 14.45
N TRP A 285 13.68 -14.66 13.12
CA TRP A 285 14.20 -15.69 12.22
C TRP A 285 15.74 -15.69 12.24
N VAL A 286 16.35 -14.51 12.17
CA VAL A 286 17.81 -14.38 12.25
C VAL A 286 18.33 -14.94 13.59
N ALA A 287 17.70 -14.58 14.70
CA ALA A 287 18.07 -15.10 16.03
C ALA A 287 17.91 -16.62 16.10
N LEU A 288 16.83 -17.17 15.54
CA LEU A 288 16.60 -18.60 15.50
C LEU A 288 17.70 -19.33 14.71
N VAL A 289 18.08 -18.79 13.53
CA VAL A 289 19.14 -19.35 12.69
C VAL A 289 20.49 -19.31 13.40
N GLU A 290 20.83 -18.19 14.04
CA GLU A 290 22.12 -18.04 14.74
C GLU A 290 22.21 -18.88 16.01
N LEU A 291 21.12 -19.00 16.76
CA LEU A 291 21.07 -19.79 18.00
C LEU A 291 20.90 -21.29 17.76
N TRP A 292 20.61 -21.71 16.53
CA TRP A 292 20.46 -23.13 16.23
C TRP A 292 21.80 -23.86 16.33
N PRO A 293 21.87 -25.06 16.95
CA PRO A 293 23.14 -25.80 17.09
C PRO A 293 23.82 -26.00 15.73
N ALA A 294 25.09 -25.60 15.64
CA ALA A 294 25.85 -25.67 14.37
C ALA A 294 25.91 -27.09 13.78
N SER A 295 25.96 -28.12 14.64
CA SER A 295 25.95 -29.53 14.23
C SER A 295 24.70 -29.99 13.52
N SER A 296 23.60 -29.27 13.67
CA SER A 296 22.29 -29.62 13.09
C SER A 296 21.71 -28.50 12.22
N ARG A 297 22.42 -27.36 12.08
CA ARG A 297 22.04 -26.26 11.20
C ARG A 297 22.48 -26.55 9.77
N PRO A 298 21.63 -26.31 8.74
CA PRO A 298 22.10 -26.35 7.36
C PRO A 298 23.17 -25.29 7.11
N TYR A 299 24.04 -25.53 6.13
CA TYR A 299 24.95 -24.48 5.67
C TYR A 299 24.11 -23.34 5.07
N ILE A 300 24.33 -22.10 5.52
CA ILE A 300 23.60 -20.94 5.03
C ILE A 300 24.21 -20.50 3.72
N GLY A 301 23.47 -20.67 2.62
CA GLY A 301 23.90 -20.26 1.29
C GLY A 301 23.98 -18.73 1.18
N GLY A 302 24.93 -18.25 0.38
CA GLY A 302 25.07 -16.83 0.07
C GLY A 302 25.74 -15.98 1.16
N SER A 303 26.35 -16.59 2.16
CA SER A 303 27.10 -15.89 3.21
C SER A 303 28.59 -15.82 2.87
#